data_3a7ab05ba3e374d010163e3b540afcc0
#
_entry.id   3a7ab05ba3e374d010163e3b540afcc0
#
_cell.length_a   1.000
_cell.length_b   1.000
_cell.length_c   1.000
_cell.angle_alpha   90.00
_cell.angle_beta   90.00
_cell.angle_gamma   90.00
#
_symmetry.space_group_name_H-M   'P 1'
#
loop_
_entity.id
_entity.type
_entity.pdbx_description
1 polymer ?
#
loop_
_entity_poly.entity_id
_entity_poly.type
_entity_poly.pdbx_seq_one_letter_code
_entity_poly.pdbx_strand_id
1 'polypeptide(L)'
;MASYDLVVIGTGPGGYVCAVRAAQLGMKVAVIEKNPTLGGTCLNVGCMPSKALLHASEMFEEAAHSFAKMGVSVSAPKLDLPSMMNFKQQGIDGNVKGVEFLMKKNKIDVINGKGKILGAGKVEVTGSDGKAQTVETKNIVIATGSDIARLKGIEIDEKRVVSSTGALSLAKVPEKLLIIGAGVIGLELGSVWKRLGAEVMVVEFLDRILPGMDGEVAKQFQRMLEKQGFAFKLGAKVTAVDTSGKMLKARVEPAAGGPVETLETDVVLVCIGRVPYTEGLGCKEAGIALDNRGRVQIDAHFSTTVKGVYAIGDVVAGPMLAHKAEDEGVACAEIIAGQAGHVNYDVIPGVVYTTPEVSSVGKTEEELKQAGVAYTSGKFPFTANGRSKVNQTTDGFVKILADAKTDRVLGVHIVGREAGEMIHEACVLMEFGGSAEDLARTCHAHPTRSEAIKEAALAVGKRAIHM
;
A
#
# COMPACT_ATOMS: atom_id res chain seq x y z
N MET A 1 20.18 21.73 -27.02
CA MET A 1 19.25 21.10 -26.04
C MET A 1 19.95 19.90 -25.43
N ALA A 2 19.83 19.66 -24.16
CA ALA A 2 20.40 18.46 -23.53
C ALA A 2 19.64 17.24 -24.02
N SER A 3 20.30 16.29 -24.64
CA SER A 3 19.72 15.00 -25.01
C SER A 3 20.03 13.98 -23.94
N TYR A 4 19.03 13.18 -23.53
CA TYR A 4 19.11 12.12 -22.52
C TYR A 4 18.97 10.74 -23.17
N ASP A 5 19.50 9.73 -22.52
CA ASP A 5 19.23 8.33 -22.89
C ASP A 5 17.85 7.89 -22.35
N LEU A 6 17.48 8.44 -21.18
CA LEU A 6 16.21 8.16 -20.53
C LEU A 6 15.63 9.41 -19.84
N VAL A 7 14.34 9.65 -20.04
CA VAL A 7 13.55 10.58 -19.24
C VAL A 7 12.46 9.80 -18.50
N VAL A 8 12.39 9.96 -17.19
CA VAL A 8 11.35 9.36 -16.33
C VAL A 8 10.36 10.45 -15.92
N ILE A 9 9.07 10.23 -16.15
CA ILE A 9 8.00 11.17 -15.75
C ILE A 9 7.37 10.69 -14.45
N GLY A 10 7.65 11.41 -13.36
CA GLY A 10 7.26 11.10 -11.99
C GLY A 10 8.42 10.53 -11.16
N THR A 11 8.50 10.97 -9.90
CA THR A 11 9.55 10.56 -8.94
C THR A 11 9.01 9.76 -7.77
N GLY A 12 7.85 9.11 -7.94
CA GLY A 12 7.38 8.10 -6.99
C GLY A 12 8.33 6.90 -6.91
N PRO A 13 8.07 5.89 -6.05
CA PRO A 13 8.96 4.73 -5.84
C PRO A 13 9.46 4.10 -7.14
N GLY A 14 8.58 3.77 -8.07
CA GLY A 14 9.00 3.21 -9.36
C GLY A 14 9.87 4.17 -10.18
N GLY A 15 9.53 5.47 -10.18
CA GLY A 15 10.24 6.45 -11.00
C GLY A 15 11.64 6.75 -10.51
N TYR A 16 11.84 7.02 -9.21
CA TYR A 16 13.18 7.32 -8.70
C TYR A 16 14.09 6.09 -8.72
N VAL A 17 13.55 4.88 -8.44
CA VAL A 17 14.32 3.62 -8.51
C VAL A 17 14.74 3.32 -9.94
N CYS A 18 13.82 3.44 -10.91
CA CYS A 18 14.13 3.30 -12.32
C CYS A 18 15.24 4.26 -12.77
N ALA A 19 15.13 5.53 -12.40
CA ALA A 19 16.12 6.55 -12.75
C ALA A 19 17.51 6.25 -12.15
N VAL A 20 17.57 5.85 -10.89
CA VAL A 20 18.82 5.46 -10.21
C VAL A 20 19.43 4.23 -10.87
N ARG A 21 18.63 3.18 -11.15
CA ARG A 21 19.13 1.97 -11.80
C ARG A 21 19.64 2.25 -13.20
N ALA A 22 18.92 3.03 -13.99
CA ALA A 22 19.34 3.44 -15.33
C ALA A 22 20.67 4.22 -15.31
N ALA A 23 20.84 5.15 -14.37
CA ALA A 23 22.08 5.89 -14.20
C ALA A 23 23.26 4.97 -13.80
N GLN A 24 23.03 3.98 -12.93
CA GLN A 24 24.02 2.95 -12.57
C GLN A 24 24.44 2.09 -13.77
N LEU A 25 23.55 1.91 -14.73
CA LEU A 25 23.82 1.22 -16.00
C LEU A 25 24.49 2.11 -17.06
N GLY A 26 24.90 3.33 -16.69
CA GLY A 26 25.65 4.26 -17.53
C GLY A 26 24.82 5.18 -18.43
N MET A 27 23.48 5.18 -18.28
CA MET A 27 22.60 6.08 -19.03
C MET A 27 22.67 7.51 -18.49
N LYS A 28 22.54 8.51 -19.37
CA LYS A 28 22.29 9.89 -19.00
C LYS A 28 20.79 10.08 -18.76
N VAL A 29 20.40 10.34 -17.50
CA VAL A 29 19.00 10.30 -17.05
C VAL A 29 18.53 11.68 -16.58
N ALA A 30 17.27 12.01 -16.91
CA ALA A 30 16.53 13.08 -16.24
C ALA A 30 15.22 12.54 -15.68
N VAL A 31 14.77 13.13 -14.57
CA VAL A 31 13.43 12.92 -14.00
C VAL A 31 12.61 14.21 -14.12
N ILE A 32 11.32 14.08 -14.39
CA ILE A 32 10.36 15.19 -14.43
C ILE A 32 9.41 15.04 -13.25
N GLU A 33 9.33 16.07 -12.39
CA GLU A 33 8.42 16.07 -11.23
C GLU A 33 7.57 17.34 -11.18
N LYS A 34 6.27 17.15 -11.08
CA LYS A 34 5.29 18.26 -11.03
C LYS A 34 5.15 18.89 -9.65
N ASN A 35 5.48 18.14 -8.60
CA ASN A 35 5.39 18.61 -7.22
C ASN A 35 6.70 19.24 -6.77
N PRO A 36 6.71 20.08 -5.75
CA PRO A 36 7.92 20.71 -5.24
C PRO A 36 8.89 19.73 -4.58
N THR A 37 8.44 18.55 -4.19
CA THR A 37 9.22 17.51 -3.49
C THR A 37 9.25 16.21 -4.29
N LEU A 38 10.37 15.51 -4.22
CA LEU A 38 10.54 14.18 -4.82
C LEU A 38 9.87 13.08 -3.97
N GLY A 39 9.75 11.86 -4.53
CA GLY A 39 9.26 10.67 -3.82
C GLY A 39 7.78 10.38 -4.00
N GLY A 40 7.06 11.23 -4.75
CA GLY A 40 5.66 11.01 -5.14
C GLY A 40 4.70 10.85 -3.95
N THR A 41 3.59 10.16 -4.20
CA THR A 41 2.54 9.92 -3.19
C THR A 41 3.07 9.17 -1.98
N CYS A 42 3.86 8.12 -2.18
CA CYS A 42 4.32 7.25 -1.09
C CYS A 42 5.05 8.02 0.01
N LEU A 43 6.05 8.84 -0.36
CA LEU A 43 6.85 9.57 0.62
C LEU A 43 6.11 10.75 1.23
N ASN A 44 5.31 11.46 0.43
CA ASN A 44 4.76 12.75 0.84
C ASN A 44 3.37 12.68 1.48
N VAL A 45 2.45 11.86 0.92
CA VAL A 45 1.03 11.84 1.31
C VAL A 45 0.45 10.41 1.31
N GLY A 46 1.28 9.39 1.51
CA GLY A 46 0.87 7.98 1.47
C GLY A 46 1.57 7.13 2.53
N CYS A 47 2.47 6.24 2.09
CA CYS A 47 3.07 5.21 2.93
C CYS A 47 3.82 5.77 4.15
N MET A 48 4.78 6.68 3.94
CA MET A 48 5.63 7.15 5.03
C MET A 48 4.88 7.95 6.09
N PRO A 49 4.04 8.96 5.74
CA PRO A 49 3.26 9.66 6.75
C PRO A 49 2.27 8.75 7.49
N SER A 50 1.65 7.76 6.82
CA SER A 50 0.73 6.85 7.50
C SER A 50 1.46 5.95 8.50
N LYS A 51 2.65 5.43 8.15
CA LYS A 51 3.46 4.60 9.05
C LYS A 51 4.00 5.38 10.24
N ALA A 52 4.38 6.64 10.03
CA ALA A 52 4.76 7.52 11.14
C ALA A 52 3.61 7.74 12.15
N LEU A 53 2.39 8.00 11.64
CA LEU A 53 1.22 8.18 12.51
C LEU A 53 0.76 6.86 13.15
N LEU A 54 0.81 5.74 12.43
CA LEU A 54 0.52 4.40 12.98
C LEU A 54 1.44 4.10 14.16
N HIS A 55 2.75 4.30 13.98
CA HIS A 55 3.73 4.10 15.06
C HIS A 55 3.48 5.03 16.25
N ALA A 56 3.36 6.34 16.02
CA ALA A 56 3.16 7.30 17.09
C ALA A 56 1.84 7.07 17.86
N SER A 57 0.75 6.76 17.16
CA SER A 57 -0.54 6.46 17.79
C SER A 57 -0.52 5.13 18.54
N GLU A 58 0.24 4.15 18.09
CA GLU A 58 0.44 2.89 18.80
C GLU A 58 1.18 3.10 20.12
N MET A 59 2.28 3.86 20.12
CA MET A 59 3.01 4.21 21.34
C MET A 59 2.13 4.96 22.35
N PHE A 60 1.25 5.85 21.87
CA PHE A 60 0.28 6.53 22.72
C PHE A 60 -0.71 5.55 23.36
N GLU A 61 -1.26 4.61 22.59
CA GLU A 61 -2.17 3.58 23.07
C GLU A 61 -1.48 2.61 24.06
N GLU A 62 -0.25 2.16 23.74
CA GLU A 62 0.53 1.28 24.62
C GLU A 62 0.85 1.94 25.96
N ALA A 63 1.23 3.24 25.95
CA ALA A 63 1.49 4.00 27.16
C ALA A 63 0.22 4.15 28.03
N ALA A 64 -0.94 4.28 27.40
CA ALA A 64 -2.22 4.41 28.12
C ALA A 64 -2.69 3.10 28.78
N HIS A 65 -2.46 1.95 28.14
CA HIS A 65 -3.16 0.70 28.50
C HIS A 65 -2.25 -0.50 28.78
N SER A 66 -1.00 -0.54 28.25
CA SER A 66 -0.15 -1.73 28.30
C SER A 66 1.01 -1.60 29.27
N PHE A 67 1.61 -0.43 29.44
CA PHE A 67 2.81 -0.23 30.25
C PHE A 67 2.62 -0.64 31.73
N ALA A 68 1.48 -0.30 32.32
CA ALA A 68 1.17 -0.68 33.70
C ALA A 68 1.17 -2.19 33.92
N LYS A 69 0.72 -2.98 32.92
CA LYS A 69 0.73 -4.45 32.97
C LYS A 69 2.14 -5.04 32.98
N MET A 70 3.11 -4.30 32.42
CA MET A 70 4.53 -4.67 32.40
C MET A 70 5.30 -4.14 33.61
N GLY A 71 4.63 -3.49 34.56
CA GLY A 71 5.26 -2.87 35.72
C GLY A 71 5.93 -1.51 35.44
N VAL A 72 5.64 -0.90 34.29
CA VAL A 72 6.14 0.43 33.92
C VAL A 72 5.09 1.47 34.24
N SER A 73 5.34 2.26 35.29
CA SER A 73 4.44 3.35 35.69
C SER A 73 4.72 4.61 34.88
N VAL A 74 3.71 5.09 34.17
CA VAL A 74 3.73 6.38 33.47
C VAL A 74 2.49 7.19 33.90
N SER A 75 2.59 8.51 33.93
CA SER A 75 1.41 9.37 34.04
C SER A 75 0.51 9.14 32.82
N ALA A 76 -0.80 9.36 32.98
CA ALA A 76 -1.73 9.26 31.84
C ALA A 76 -1.21 10.10 30.66
N PRO A 77 -0.95 9.50 29.49
CA PRO A 77 -0.40 10.22 28.36
C PRO A 77 -1.38 11.28 27.88
N LYS A 78 -0.86 12.44 27.51
CA LYS A 78 -1.64 13.53 26.91
C LYS A 78 -1.18 13.68 25.48
N LEU A 79 -2.14 13.73 24.56
CA LEU A 79 -1.86 13.96 23.15
C LEU A 79 -1.46 15.41 22.91
N ASP A 80 -0.29 15.61 22.33
CA ASP A 80 0.11 16.85 21.64
C ASP A 80 0.09 16.58 20.14
N LEU A 81 -1.07 16.78 19.51
CA LEU A 81 -1.25 16.48 18.10
C LEU A 81 -0.32 17.30 17.19
N PRO A 82 -0.08 18.62 17.42
CA PRO A 82 0.92 19.37 16.66
C PRO A 82 2.31 18.75 16.70
N SER A 83 2.77 18.32 17.86
CA SER A 83 4.08 17.65 17.99
C SER A 83 4.11 16.28 17.27
N MET A 84 3.02 15.50 17.33
CA MET A 84 2.90 14.25 16.58
C MET A 84 2.92 14.49 15.04
N MET A 85 2.26 15.53 14.57
CA MET A 85 2.29 15.92 13.15
C MET A 85 3.68 16.40 12.73
N ASN A 86 4.41 17.08 13.60
CA ASN A 86 5.80 17.46 13.34
C ASN A 86 6.73 16.23 13.27
N PHE A 87 6.56 15.25 14.16
CA PHE A 87 7.27 13.96 14.10
C PHE A 87 7.05 13.28 12.74
N LYS A 88 5.79 13.18 12.29
CA LYS A 88 5.45 12.68 10.95
C LYS A 88 6.19 13.47 9.86
N GLN A 89 6.17 14.80 9.92
CA GLN A 89 6.80 15.66 8.90
C GLN A 89 8.31 15.48 8.86
N GLN A 90 8.98 15.36 10.00
CA GLN A 90 10.42 15.08 10.06
C GLN A 90 10.79 13.77 9.36
N GLY A 91 9.96 12.73 9.52
CA GLY A 91 10.12 11.47 8.80
C GLY A 91 9.99 11.62 7.28
N ILE A 92 9.01 12.41 6.82
CA ILE A 92 8.82 12.74 5.40
C ILE A 92 10.06 13.47 4.86
N ASP A 93 10.46 14.55 5.53
CA ASP A 93 11.58 15.40 5.11
C ASP A 93 12.89 14.61 5.02
N GLY A 94 13.11 13.69 5.95
CA GLY A 94 14.27 12.79 5.93
C GLY A 94 14.29 11.89 4.69
N ASN A 95 13.15 11.29 4.34
CA ASN A 95 13.02 10.44 3.15
C ASN A 95 13.15 11.24 1.85
N VAL A 96 12.52 12.42 1.75
CA VAL A 96 12.63 13.31 0.58
C VAL A 96 14.09 13.71 0.34
N LYS A 97 14.80 14.16 1.38
CA LYS A 97 16.25 14.47 1.30
C LYS A 97 17.07 13.25 0.88
N GLY A 98 16.68 12.05 1.30
CA GLY A 98 17.29 10.80 0.85
C GLY A 98 17.18 10.61 -0.67
N VAL A 99 16.00 10.83 -1.24
CA VAL A 99 15.81 10.73 -2.71
C VAL A 99 16.56 11.84 -3.44
N GLU A 100 16.54 13.08 -2.95
CA GLU A 100 17.34 14.20 -3.51
C GLU A 100 18.84 13.86 -3.54
N PHE A 101 19.34 13.28 -2.44
CA PHE A 101 20.72 12.80 -2.37
C PHE A 101 21.02 11.73 -3.43
N LEU A 102 20.10 10.76 -3.64
CA LEU A 102 20.24 9.72 -4.66
C LEU A 102 20.30 10.32 -6.07
N MET A 103 19.44 11.29 -6.39
CA MET A 103 19.49 12.00 -7.67
C MET A 103 20.86 12.65 -7.88
N LYS A 104 21.34 13.41 -6.90
CA LYS A 104 22.63 14.09 -6.96
C LYS A 104 23.81 13.11 -7.06
N LYS A 105 23.83 12.05 -6.23
CA LYS A 105 24.88 11.02 -6.22
C LYS A 105 25.02 10.34 -7.58
N ASN A 106 23.90 10.06 -8.25
CA ASN A 106 23.86 9.37 -9.54
C ASN A 106 23.86 10.34 -10.73
N LYS A 107 24.04 11.66 -10.51
CA LYS A 107 24.07 12.70 -11.55
C LYS A 107 22.82 12.72 -12.43
N ILE A 108 21.67 12.50 -11.81
CA ILE A 108 20.37 12.53 -12.47
C ILE A 108 19.84 13.96 -12.44
N ASP A 109 19.49 14.51 -13.59
CA ASP A 109 18.93 15.85 -13.70
C ASP A 109 17.45 15.84 -13.25
N VAL A 110 17.08 16.77 -12.36
CA VAL A 110 15.69 16.95 -11.91
C VAL A 110 15.09 18.16 -12.63
N ILE A 111 14.04 17.92 -13.39
CA ILE A 111 13.32 18.96 -14.15
C ILE A 111 11.94 19.15 -13.50
N ASN A 112 11.75 20.31 -12.86
CA ASN A 112 10.49 20.63 -12.20
C ASN A 112 9.43 21.09 -13.20
N GLY A 113 8.27 20.42 -13.21
CA GLY A 113 7.15 20.79 -14.07
C GLY A 113 6.28 19.59 -14.43
N LYS A 114 5.19 19.87 -15.15
CA LYS A 114 4.30 18.83 -15.70
C LYS A 114 4.85 18.33 -17.01
N GLY A 115 5.12 17.02 -17.09
CA GLY A 115 5.56 16.36 -18.33
C GLY A 115 4.36 15.99 -19.22
N LYS A 116 4.45 16.30 -20.49
CA LYS A 116 3.51 15.89 -21.55
C LYS A 116 4.29 15.23 -22.68
N ILE A 117 3.91 14.03 -23.07
CA ILE A 117 4.55 13.29 -24.16
C ILE A 117 4.04 13.83 -25.49
N LEU A 118 4.96 14.34 -26.32
CA LEU A 118 4.63 14.84 -27.65
C LEU A 118 4.76 13.77 -28.75
N GLY A 119 5.34 12.63 -28.41
CA GLY A 119 5.62 11.50 -29.28
C GLY A 119 6.91 10.81 -28.87
N ALA A 120 7.38 9.86 -29.67
CA ALA A 120 8.63 9.15 -29.41
C ALA A 120 9.81 10.13 -29.26
N GLY A 121 10.53 10.01 -28.15
CA GLY A 121 11.75 10.80 -27.89
C GLY A 121 11.54 12.27 -27.51
N LYS A 122 10.31 12.75 -27.30
CA LYS A 122 10.05 14.17 -26.98
C LYS A 122 9.04 14.32 -25.84
N VAL A 123 9.44 15.07 -24.82
CA VAL A 123 8.58 15.43 -23.69
C VAL A 123 8.57 16.95 -23.54
N GLU A 124 7.40 17.55 -23.51
CA GLU A 124 7.21 18.94 -23.12
C GLU A 124 7.09 19.00 -21.60
N VAL A 125 7.83 19.91 -20.98
CA VAL A 125 7.76 20.17 -19.54
C VAL A 125 7.27 21.59 -19.32
N THR A 126 6.11 21.74 -18.69
CA THR A 126 5.55 23.03 -18.31
C THR A 126 5.87 23.32 -16.85
N GLY A 127 6.70 24.31 -16.59
CA GLY A 127 7.07 24.77 -15.26
C GLY A 127 5.93 25.44 -14.51
N SER A 128 6.11 25.69 -13.22
CA SER A 128 5.15 26.42 -12.37
C SER A 128 4.94 27.88 -12.81
N ASP A 129 5.88 28.44 -13.54
CA ASP A 129 5.79 29.79 -14.14
C ASP A 129 5.02 29.82 -15.49
N GLY A 130 4.48 28.66 -15.89
CA GLY A 130 3.75 28.48 -17.15
C GLY A 130 4.63 28.38 -18.40
N LYS A 131 5.97 28.47 -18.27
CA LYS A 131 6.86 28.31 -19.43
C LYS A 131 7.03 26.85 -19.78
N ALA A 132 6.94 26.55 -21.05
CA ALA A 132 7.17 25.21 -21.59
C ALA A 132 8.57 25.10 -22.20
N GLN A 133 9.21 23.96 -21.97
CA GLN A 133 10.46 23.55 -22.63
C GLN A 133 10.32 22.14 -23.18
N THR A 134 10.97 21.86 -24.30
CA THR A 134 11.02 20.51 -24.85
C THR A 134 12.29 19.81 -24.44
N VAL A 135 12.17 18.60 -23.92
CA VAL A 135 13.27 17.70 -23.54
C VAL A 135 13.32 16.57 -24.57
N GLU A 136 14.52 16.36 -25.14
CA GLU A 136 14.76 15.27 -26.09
C GLU A 136 15.43 14.09 -25.39
N THR A 137 15.00 12.87 -25.72
CA THR A 137 15.51 11.64 -25.11
C THR A 137 15.40 10.45 -26.06
N LYS A 138 16.16 9.39 -25.84
CA LYS A 138 16.02 8.14 -26.58
C LYS A 138 14.80 7.31 -26.07
N ASN A 139 14.59 7.31 -24.75
CA ASN A 139 13.54 6.52 -24.10
C ASN A 139 12.77 7.38 -23.09
N ILE A 140 11.49 7.07 -22.90
CA ILE A 140 10.60 7.69 -21.92
C ILE A 140 10.03 6.59 -21.04
N VAL A 141 10.06 6.77 -19.71
CA VAL A 141 9.34 5.93 -18.76
C VAL A 141 8.23 6.75 -18.09
N ILE A 142 7.00 6.29 -18.21
CA ILE A 142 5.83 6.82 -17.53
C ILE A 142 5.77 6.18 -16.15
N ALA A 143 6.01 6.96 -15.09
CA ALA A 143 5.96 6.55 -13.69
C ALA A 143 5.08 7.52 -12.87
N THR A 144 4.00 8.00 -13.49
CA THR A 144 3.11 9.03 -12.94
C THR A 144 2.22 8.54 -11.80
N GLY A 145 2.20 7.23 -11.55
CA GLY A 145 1.51 6.61 -10.43
C GLY A 145 -0.01 6.69 -10.51
N SER A 146 -0.64 6.98 -9.40
CA SER A 146 -2.10 6.97 -9.23
C SER A 146 -2.59 8.19 -8.45
N ASP A 147 -3.89 8.44 -8.56
CA ASP A 147 -4.63 9.43 -7.77
C ASP A 147 -5.76 8.75 -7.00
N ILE A 148 -6.42 9.48 -6.10
CA ILE A 148 -7.59 9.01 -5.34
C ILE A 148 -8.76 8.69 -6.27
N ALA A 149 -9.46 7.60 -6.01
CA ALA A 149 -10.75 7.36 -6.65
C ALA A 149 -11.82 8.26 -6.00
N ARG A 150 -12.58 8.98 -6.84
CA ARG A 150 -13.64 9.88 -6.39
C ARG A 150 -14.99 9.17 -6.39
N LEU A 151 -15.78 9.39 -5.36
CA LEU A 151 -17.14 8.86 -5.29
C LEU A 151 -18.11 9.91 -5.86
N LYS A 152 -18.87 9.51 -6.87
CA LYS A 152 -19.84 10.41 -7.53
C LYS A 152 -20.85 10.95 -6.50
N GLY A 153 -21.04 12.27 -6.49
CA GLY A 153 -21.98 12.96 -5.59
C GLY A 153 -21.42 13.25 -4.19
N ILE A 154 -20.14 12.94 -3.92
CA ILE A 154 -19.44 13.31 -2.69
C ILE A 154 -18.20 14.12 -3.06
N GLU A 155 -18.24 15.40 -2.75
CA GLU A 155 -17.13 16.32 -3.00
C GLU A 155 -16.13 16.25 -1.84
N ILE A 156 -14.84 16.09 -2.18
CA ILE A 156 -13.73 16.07 -1.25
C ILE A 156 -13.20 17.49 -1.13
N ASP A 157 -13.31 18.10 0.06
CA ASP A 157 -12.86 19.45 0.36
C ASP A 157 -11.52 19.50 1.13
N GLU A 158 -10.98 18.32 1.47
CA GLU A 158 -9.77 18.08 2.28
C GLU A 158 -9.80 18.77 3.66
N LYS A 159 -11.00 19.08 4.16
CA LYS A 159 -11.22 19.68 5.48
C LYS A 159 -12.13 18.84 6.36
N ARG A 160 -13.34 18.54 5.89
CA ARG A 160 -14.36 17.74 6.59
C ARG A 160 -14.71 16.47 5.81
N VAL A 161 -14.72 16.55 4.50
CA VAL A 161 -14.77 15.40 3.60
C VAL A 161 -13.37 15.25 2.99
N VAL A 162 -12.62 14.29 3.47
CA VAL A 162 -11.19 14.18 3.18
C VAL A 162 -10.88 12.91 2.38
N SER A 163 -9.84 13.00 1.59
CA SER A 163 -9.13 11.81 1.08
C SER A 163 -8.10 11.33 2.12
N SER A 164 -7.30 10.33 1.76
CA SER A 164 -6.14 9.92 2.56
C SER A 164 -5.18 11.08 2.82
N THR A 165 -5.04 12.02 1.87
CA THR A 165 -4.17 13.21 2.01
C THR A 165 -4.64 14.12 3.15
N GLY A 166 -5.91 14.51 3.17
CA GLY A 166 -6.49 15.31 4.25
C GLY A 166 -6.51 14.57 5.58
N ALA A 167 -6.84 13.25 5.56
CA ALA A 167 -6.85 12.45 6.78
C ALA A 167 -5.47 12.32 7.45
N LEU A 168 -4.37 12.43 6.70
CA LEU A 168 -3.01 12.49 7.23
C LEU A 168 -2.63 13.85 7.84
N SER A 169 -3.52 14.86 7.74
CA SER A 169 -3.20 16.25 8.09
C SER A 169 -4.33 16.94 8.87
N LEU A 170 -5.24 16.18 9.50
CA LEU A 170 -6.31 16.75 10.32
C LEU A 170 -5.73 17.59 11.47
N ALA A 171 -6.26 18.80 11.64
CA ALA A 171 -5.78 19.73 12.66
C ALA A 171 -6.23 19.37 14.08
N LYS A 172 -7.23 18.48 14.21
CA LYS A 172 -7.75 17.97 15.49
C LYS A 172 -8.19 16.52 15.33
N VAL A 173 -8.20 15.78 16.42
CA VAL A 173 -8.83 14.46 16.46
C VAL A 173 -10.34 14.62 16.25
N PRO A 174 -10.94 13.92 15.25
CA PRO A 174 -12.40 13.96 15.10
C PRO A 174 -13.09 13.24 16.28
N GLU A 175 -14.23 13.74 16.72
CA GLU A 175 -15.06 13.02 17.68
C GLU A 175 -15.64 11.77 17.01
N LYS A 176 -16.17 11.94 15.78
CA LYS A 176 -16.74 10.89 14.94
C LYS A 176 -16.12 10.89 13.56
N LEU A 177 -15.53 9.79 13.18
CA LEU A 177 -14.93 9.56 11.86
C LEU A 177 -15.74 8.51 11.10
N LEU A 178 -16.34 8.89 9.99
CA LEU A 178 -16.96 7.99 9.05
C LEU A 178 -15.96 7.66 7.94
N ILE A 179 -15.69 6.39 7.71
CA ILE A 179 -14.79 5.90 6.66
C ILE A 179 -15.62 5.24 5.57
N ILE A 180 -15.44 5.64 4.33
CA ILE A 180 -16.05 5.03 3.15
C ILE A 180 -15.00 4.18 2.45
N GLY A 181 -15.12 2.85 2.59
CA GLY A 181 -14.20 1.85 2.09
C GLY A 181 -13.39 1.16 3.19
N ALA A 182 -13.51 -0.17 3.29
CA ALA A 182 -12.80 -1.02 4.26
C ALA A 182 -11.52 -1.66 3.66
N GLY A 183 -10.85 -0.94 2.76
CA GLY A 183 -9.52 -1.31 2.26
C GLY A 183 -8.40 -0.90 3.21
N VAL A 184 -7.15 -1.18 2.79
CA VAL A 184 -5.93 -0.94 3.58
C VAL A 184 -5.89 0.50 4.13
N ILE A 185 -6.07 1.50 3.27
CA ILE A 185 -5.97 2.93 3.64
C ILE A 185 -6.99 3.30 4.72
N GLY A 186 -8.24 2.86 4.56
CA GLY A 186 -9.30 3.18 5.52
C GLY A 186 -9.06 2.56 6.89
N LEU A 187 -8.59 1.33 6.93
CA LEU A 187 -8.33 0.62 8.19
C LEU A 187 -7.07 1.12 8.89
N GLU A 188 -6.02 1.47 8.15
CA GLU A 188 -4.80 2.07 8.71
C GLU A 188 -5.09 3.45 9.31
N LEU A 189 -5.68 4.36 8.55
CA LEU A 189 -5.99 5.71 9.04
C LEU A 189 -7.09 5.70 10.10
N GLY A 190 -8.07 4.81 9.97
CA GLY A 190 -9.05 4.53 11.01
C GLY A 190 -8.40 4.11 12.33
N SER A 191 -7.37 3.25 12.28
CA SER A 191 -6.63 2.81 13.46
C SER A 191 -5.88 3.96 14.14
N VAL A 192 -5.25 4.84 13.34
CA VAL A 192 -4.59 6.05 13.87
C VAL A 192 -5.58 6.89 14.68
N TRP A 193 -6.69 7.31 14.05
CA TRP A 193 -7.63 8.21 14.69
C TRP A 193 -8.41 7.55 15.83
N LYS A 194 -8.67 6.24 15.73
CA LYS A 194 -9.29 5.45 16.81
C LYS A 194 -8.45 5.46 18.08
N ARG A 195 -7.14 5.19 17.96
CA ARG A 195 -6.19 5.20 19.09
C ARG A 195 -6.06 6.58 19.73
N LEU A 196 -6.25 7.64 18.94
CA LEU A 196 -6.23 9.03 19.41
C LEU A 196 -7.57 9.49 20.00
N GLY A 197 -8.62 8.66 20.01
CA GLY A 197 -9.88 8.92 20.70
C GLY A 197 -11.12 9.09 19.81
N ALA A 198 -11.00 8.95 18.47
CA ALA A 198 -12.15 9.04 17.58
C ALA A 198 -13.11 7.85 17.73
N GLU A 199 -14.41 8.08 17.63
CA GLU A 199 -15.40 7.06 17.32
C GLU A 199 -15.34 6.76 15.82
N VAL A 200 -15.01 5.52 15.43
CA VAL A 200 -14.80 5.14 14.03
C VAL A 200 -15.90 4.22 13.53
N MET A 201 -16.60 4.63 12.48
CA MET A 201 -17.55 3.86 11.70
C MET A 201 -17.03 3.65 10.29
N VAL A 202 -16.99 2.40 9.81
CA VAL A 202 -16.59 2.03 8.45
C VAL A 202 -17.79 1.55 7.67
N VAL A 203 -18.05 2.16 6.51
CA VAL A 203 -19.08 1.72 5.55
C VAL A 203 -18.39 1.11 4.34
N GLU A 204 -18.72 -0.13 4.03
CA GLU A 204 -18.12 -0.88 2.93
C GLU A 204 -19.22 -1.46 2.02
N PHE A 205 -19.03 -1.27 0.71
CA PHE A 205 -19.96 -1.76 -0.31
C PHE A 205 -20.03 -3.29 -0.35
N LEU A 206 -18.90 -3.95 -0.17
CA LEU A 206 -18.81 -5.40 -0.11
C LEU A 206 -19.24 -5.93 1.27
N ASP A 207 -19.50 -7.22 1.34
CA ASP A 207 -19.88 -7.93 2.57
C ASP A 207 -18.69 -8.31 3.47
N ARG A 208 -17.48 -7.81 3.13
CA ARG A 208 -16.22 -8.10 3.83
C ARG A 208 -15.25 -6.92 3.78
N ILE A 209 -14.37 -6.86 4.77
CA ILE A 209 -13.21 -5.94 4.75
C ILE A 209 -12.05 -6.54 3.95
N LEU A 210 -11.06 -5.74 3.58
CA LEU A 210 -9.84 -6.13 2.86
C LEU A 210 -10.13 -7.03 1.65
N PRO A 211 -10.90 -6.57 0.66
CA PRO A 211 -11.14 -7.34 -0.55
C PRO A 211 -9.80 -7.68 -1.23
N GLY A 212 -9.63 -8.95 -1.61
CA GLY A 212 -8.38 -9.46 -2.18
C GLY A 212 -7.43 -10.12 -1.18
N MET A 213 -7.68 -10.03 0.13
CA MET A 213 -7.00 -10.84 1.15
C MET A 213 -7.75 -12.15 1.39
N ASP A 214 -7.08 -13.18 1.93
CA ASP A 214 -7.69 -14.46 2.32
C ASP A 214 -8.89 -14.23 3.26
N GLY A 215 -10.00 -14.90 3.01
CA GLY A 215 -11.27 -14.66 3.70
C GLY A 215 -11.24 -14.98 5.19
N GLU A 216 -10.49 -15.99 5.59
CA GLU A 216 -10.33 -16.35 7.01
C GLU A 216 -9.54 -15.28 7.75
N VAL A 217 -8.47 -14.79 7.12
CA VAL A 217 -7.64 -13.69 7.66
C VAL A 217 -8.44 -12.40 7.78
N ALA A 218 -9.16 -12.00 6.73
CA ALA A 218 -9.99 -10.78 6.75
C ALA A 218 -11.08 -10.84 7.83
N LYS A 219 -11.74 -11.99 7.99
CA LYS A 219 -12.76 -12.19 9.03
C LYS A 219 -12.18 -12.13 10.43
N GLN A 220 -11.02 -12.73 10.66
CA GLN A 220 -10.35 -12.69 11.96
C GLN A 220 -9.90 -11.26 12.28
N PHE A 221 -9.32 -10.57 11.29
CA PHE A 221 -8.89 -9.19 11.45
C PHE A 221 -10.04 -8.23 11.74
N GLN A 222 -11.19 -8.40 11.07
CA GLN A 222 -12.39 -7.63 11.38
C GLN A 222 -12.78 -7.74 12.86
N ARG A 223 -12.83 -8.98 13.40
CA ARG A 223 -13.12 -9.21 14.82
C ARG A 223 -12.13 -8.53 15.77
N MET A 224 -10.85 -8.46 15.37
CA MET A 224 -9.84 -7.77 16.16
C MET A 224 -10.07 -6.26 16.16
N LEU A 225 -10.41 -5.66 15.02
CA LEU A 225 -10.76 -4.24 14.93
C LEU A 225 -12.05 -3.91 15.68
N GLU A 226 -13.07 -4.79 15.63
CA GLU A 226 -14.31 -4.64 16.42
C GLU A 226 -14.01 -4.63 17.92
N LYS A 227 -13.11 -5.49 18.41
CA LYS A 227 -12.64 -5.48 19.80
C LYS A 227 -11.89 -4.18 20.17
N GLN A 228 -11.22 -3.56 19.20
CA GLN A 228 -10.58 -2.24 19.35
C GLN A 228 -11.60 -1.08 19.26
N GLY A 229 -12.90 -1.39 19.04
CA GLY A 229 -13.99 -0.41 19.04
C GLY A 229 -14.27 0.22 17.68
N PHE A 230 -13.89 -0.44 16.58
CA PHE A 230 -14.42 -0.11 15.26
C PHE A 230 -15.86 -0.61 15.14
N ALA A 231 -16.69 0.17 14.45
CA ALA A 231 -18.00 -0.27 14.00
C ALA A 231 -18.00 -0.44 12.47
N PHE A 232 -18.65 -1.49 11.96
CA PHE A 232 -18.71 -1.78 10.54
C PHE A 232 -20.14 -1.86 10.03
N LYS A 233 -20.40 -1.27 8.85
CA LYS A 233 -21.59 -1.48 8.04
C LYS A 233 -21.13 -2.03 6.68
N LEU A 234 -21.10 -3.36 6.59
CA LEU A 234 -20.76 -4.10 5.37
C LEU A 234 -21.99 -4.30 4.50
N GLY A 235 -21.80 -4.50 3.19
CA GLY A 235 -22.89 -4.58 2.22
C GLY A 235 -23.72 -3.30 2.15
N ALA A 236 -23.08 -2.13 2.38
CA ALA A 236 -23.73 -0.82 2.43
C ALA A 236 -22.95 0.22 1.63
N LYS A 237 -23.63 1.23 1.12
CA LYS A 237 -23.02 2.33 0.36
C LYS A 237 -23.46 3.68 0.89
N VAL A 238 -22.54 4.64 0.87
CA VAL A 238 -22.81 6.04 1.10
C VAL A 238 -23.21 6.70 -0.23
N THR A 239 -24.38 7.32 -0.28
CA THR A 239 -24.93 7.91 -1.52
C THR A 239 -24.82 9.42 -1.58
N ALA A 240 -24.73 10.08 -0.43
CA ALA A 240 -24.54 11.52 -0.33
C ALA A 240 -23.97 11.91 1.03
N VAL A 241 -23.32 13.06 1.09
CA VAL A 241 -22.88 13.71 2.34
C VAL A 241 -23.35 15.16 2.30
N ASP A 242 -24.24 15.53 3.23
CA ASP A 242 -24.64 16.91 3.44
C ASP A 242 -23.63 17.60 4.36
N THR A 243 -23.01 18.65 3.85
CA THR A 243 -21.97 19.44 4.53
C THR A 243 -22.46 20.78 5.08
N SER A 244 -23.74 21.09 4.95
CA SER A 244 -24.31 22.42 5.29
C SER A 244 -24.38 22.67 6.79
N GLY A 245 -24.50 21.62 7.61
CA GLY A 245 -24.64 21.71 9.07
C GLY A 245 -23.30 21.68 9.82
N LYS A 246 -23.38 21.85 11.17
CA LYS A 246 -22.25 21.68 12.08
C LYS A 246 -21.70 20.25 12.00
N MET A 247 -22.58 19.26 12.04
CA MET A 247 -22.26 17.85 11.76
C MET A 247 -22.53 17.55 10.29
N LEU A 248 -21.70 16.72 9.69
CA LEU A 248 -21.95 16.13 8.38
C LEU A 248 -23.05 15.06 8.51
N LYS A 249 -23.91 14.95 7.51
CA LYS A 249 -24.95 13.93 7.45
C LYS A 249 -24.73 13.03 6.24
N ALA A 250 -24.24 11.83 6.48
CA ALA A 250 -24.03 10.83 5.45
C ALA A 250 -25.27 9.96 5.27
N ARG A 251 -25.78 9.86 4.05
CA ARG A 251 -26.90 8.96 3.70
C ARG A 251 -26.33 7.61 3.33
N VAL A 252 -26.74 6.58 4.07
CA VAL A 252 -26.27 5.22 3.91
C VAL A 252 -27.46 4.31 3.58
N GLU A 253 -27.28 3.44 2.60
CA GLU A 253 -28.28 2.44 2.23
C GLU A 253 -27.62 1.07 2.00
N PRO A 254 -28.35 -0.04 2.16
CA PRO A 254 -27.84 -1.35 1.78
C PRO A 254 -27.40 -1.38 0.30
N ALA A 255 -26.31 -2.06 -0.03
CA ALA A 255 -25.81 -2.18 -1.41
C ALA A 255 -26.85 -2.82 -2.35
N ALA A 256 -27.65 -3.75 -1.82
CA ALA A 256 -28.76 -4.42 -2.52
C ALA A 256 -30.04 -3.57 -2.63
N GLY A 257 -30.01 -2.33 -2.10
CA GLY A 257 -31.18 -1.47 -1.98
C GLY A 257 -31.96 -1.72 -0.69
N GLY A 258 -32.67 -0.70 -0.22
CA GLY A 258 -33.46 -0.77 1.02
C GLY A 258 -33.61 0.59 1.71
N PRO A 259 -34.00 0.62 2.97
CA PRO A 259 -34.21 1.87 3.70
C PRO A 259 -32.90 2.65 3.87
N VAL A 260 -32.98 3.95 3.64
CA VAL A 260 -31.87 4.88 3.83
C VAL A 260 -31.80 5.29 5.30
N GLU A 261 -30.63 5.21 5.90
CA GLU A 261 -30.32 5.78 7.20
C GLU A 261 -29.41 7.03 7.07
N THR A 262 -29.39 7.86 8.06
CA THR A 262 -28.52 9.02 8.13
C THR A 262 -27.55 8.86 9.30
N LEU A 263 -26.24 8.89 9.02
CA LEU A 263 -25.18 8.88 10.02
C LEU A 263 -24.64 10.30 10.19
N GLU A 264 -24.54 10.74 11.45
CA GLU A 264 -23.94 12.04 11.79
C GLU A 264 -22.46 11.84 12.16
N THR A 265 -21.59 12.66 11.56
CA THR A 265 -20.14 12.60 11.77
C THR A 265 -19.54 14.01 11.62
N ASP A 266 -18.35 14.25 12.14
CA ASP A 266 -17.64 15.52 11.94
C ASP A 266 -16.58 15.45 10.83
N VAL A 267 -16.09 14.25 10.51
CA VAL A 267 -15.19 13.99 9.37
C VAL A 267 -15.61 12.76 8.60
N VAL A 268 -15.57 12.84 7.27
CA VAL A 268 -15.74 11.71 6.36
C VAL A 268 -14.43 11.47 5.61
N LEU A 269 -13.88 10.25 5.73
CA LEU A 269 -12.74 9.79 4.92
C LEU A 269 -13.25 8.97 3.74
N VAL A 270 -12.96 9.42 2.51
CA VAL A 270 -13.25 8.70 1.28
C VAL A 270 -12.00 7.96 0.82
N CYS A 271 -12.01 6.62 0.88
CA CYS A 271 -10.86 5.77 0.54
C CYS A 271 -11.28 4.48 -0.18
N ILE A 272 -12.05 4.64 -1.26
CA ILE A 272 -12.65 3.58 -2.07
C ILE A 272 -11.70 3.00 -3.14
N GLY A 273 -10.44 3.35 -3.11
CA GLY A 273 -9.40 2.90 -4.03
C GLY A 273 -8.64 4.04 -4.70
N ARG A 274 -7.84 3.68 -5.69
CA ARG A 274 -7.01 4.58 -6.47
C ARG A 274 -7.21 4.35 -7.96
N VAL A 275 -6.93 5.38 -8.77
CA VAL A 275 -7.03 5.34 -10.23
C VAL A 275 -5.69 5.74 -10.85
N PRO A 276 -5.31 5.21 -12.03
CA PRO A 276 -4.05 5.57 -12.68
C PRO A 276 -4.04 7.06 -13.03
N TYR A 277 -2.87 7.70 -12.91
CA TYR A 277 -2.72 9.12 -13.21
C TYR A 277 -2.16 9.30 -14.63
N THR A 278 -3.06 9.47 -15.61
CA THR A 278 -2.73 9.69 -17.03
C THR A 278 -3.19 11.04 -17.56
N GLU A 279 -3.84 11.85 -16.69
CA GLU A 279 -4.38 13.16 -17.08
C GLU A 279 -3.28 14.15 -17.45
N GLY A 280 -3.44 14.81 -18.60
CA GLY A 280 -2.49 15.79 -19.12
C GLY A 280 -1.18 15.23 -19.66
N LEU A 281 -1.00 13.90 -19.64
CA LEU A 281 0.22 13.23 -20.10
C LEU A 281 0.37 13.19 -21.62
N GLY A 282 -0.72 13.44 -22.38
CA GLY A 282 -0.69 13.41 -23.84
C GLY A 282 -0.74 12.00 -24.44
N CYS A 283 -1.24 11.01 -23.69
CA CYS A 283 -1.25 9.61 -24.13
C CYS A 283 -1.95 9.43 -25.48
N LYS A 284 -3.16 9.99 -25.65
CA LYS A 284 -3.95 9.86 -26.86
C LYS A 284 -3.24 10.47 -28.06
N GLU A 285 -2.72 11.68 -27.91
CA GLU A 285 -2.03 12.46 -28.95
C GLU A 285 -0.72 11.78 -29.38
N ALA A 286 -0.03 11.16 -28.42
CA ALA A 286 1.20 10.41 -28.67
C ALA A 286 0.97 8.99 -29.21
N GLY A 287 -0.29 8.50 -29.27
CA GLY A 287 -0.60 7.15 -29.71
C GLY A 287 -0.40 6.05 -28.66
N ILE A 288 -0.33 6.43 -27.38
CA ILE A 288 -0.19 5.50 -26.25
C ILE A 288 -1.58 4.94 -25.89
N ALA A 289 -1.75 3.63 -25.98
CA ALA A 289 -3.02 2.97 -25.68
C ALA A 289 -3.28 2.91 -24.18
N LEU A 290 -4.53 3.22 -23.81
CA LEU A 290 -5.06 3.04 -22.46
C LEU A 290 -6.12 1.93 -22.47
N ASP A 291 -6.25 1.22 -21.34
CA ASP A 291 -7.35 0.27 -21.15
C ASP A 291 -8.65 0.98 -20.68
N ASN A 292 -9.70 0.19 -20.48
CA ASN A 292 -11.01 0.69 -20.04
C ASN A 292 -11.04 1.26 -18.60
N ARG A 293 -9.95 1.10 -17.84
CA ARG A 293 -9.74 1.68 -16.50
C ARG A 293 -8.79 2.87 -16.53
N GLY A 294 -8.35 3.32 -17.71
CA GLY A 294 -7.42 4.43 -17.90
C GLY A 294 -5.97 4.09 -17.63
N ARG A 295 -5.59 2.80 -17.51
CA ARG A 295 -4.22 2.36 -17.29
C ARG A 295 -3.47 2.29 -18.62
N VAL A 296 -2.19 2.64 -18.61
CA VAL A 296 -1.32 2.48 -19.78
C VAL A 296 -1.16 0.99 -20.09
N GLN A 297 -1.44 0.61 -21.35
CA GLN A 297 -1.24 -0.76 -21.82
C GLN A 297 0.23 -0.99 -22.12
N ILE A 298 0.79 -2.08 -21.59
CA ILE A 298 2.18 -2.49 -21.77
C ILE A 298 2.27 -3.97 -22.15
N ASP A 299 3.37 -4.34 -22.77
CA ASP A 299 3.78 -5.74 -22.94
C ASP A 299 4.56 -6.28 -21.73
N ALA A 300 5.08 -7.51 -21.84
CA ALA A 300 5.89 -8.14 -20.79
C ALA A 300 7.24 -7.45 -20.53
N HIS A 301 7.64 -6.51 -21.38
CA HIS A 301 8.86 -5.72 -21.28
C HIS A 301 8.60 -4.25 -20.92
N PHE A 302 7.44 -3.97 -20.34
CA PHE A 302 6.98 -2.62 -19.98
C PHE A 302 6.80 -1.65 -21.15
N SER A 303 6.92 -2.12 -22.42
CA SER A 303 6.81 -1.29 -23.61
C SER A 303 5.35 -0.96 -23.88
N THR A 304 5.10 0.32 -24.18
CA THR A 304 3.78 0.77 -24.64
C THR A 304 3.58 0.51 -26.15
N THR A 305 2.48 0.93 -26.69
CA THR A 305 2.23 0.91 -28.16
C THR A 305 3.16 1.84 -28.96
N VAL A 306 3.92 2.71 -28.29
CA VAL A 306 4.86 3.66 -28.90
C VAL A 306 6.29 3.24 -28.61
N LYS A 307 7.06 2.98 -29.67
CA LYS A 307 8.46 2.55 -29.54
C LYS A 307 9.29 3.55 -28.73
N GLY A 308 10.05 3.05 -27.76
CA GLY A 308 10.88 3.85 -26.85
C GLY A 308 10.10 4.55 -25.75
N VAL A 309 8.81 4.20 -25.57
CA VAL A 309 7.99 4.66 -24.45
C VAL A 309 7.56 3.46 -23.64
N TYR A 310 7.88 3.49 -22.35
CA TYR A 310 7.61 2.44 -21.36
C TYR A 310 6.70 2.99 -20.25
N ALA A 311 6.08 2.11 -19.47
CA ALA A 311 5.30 2.52 -18.30
C ALA A 311 5.41 1.50 -17.17
N ILE A 312 5.44 1.99 -15.91
CA ILE A 312 5.62 1.20 -14.69
C ILE A 312 4.80 1.75 -13.53
N GLY A 313 4.62 0.94 -12.51
CA GLY A 313 3.98 1.30 -11.23
C GLY A 313 2.46 1.33 -11.33
N ASP A 314 1.83 2.24 -10.56
CA ASP A 314 0.37 2.29 -10.44
C ASP A 314 -0.35 2.70 -11.73
N VAL A 315 0.35 3.28 -12.69
CA VAL A 315 -0.22 3.72 -13.97
C VAL A 315 -0.50 2.55 -14.93
N VAL A 316 0.05 1.37 -14.66
CA VAL A 316 -0.16 0.12 -15.42
C VAL A 316 -1.02 -0.89 -14.66
N ALA A 317 -1.29 -2.05 -15.24
CA ALA A 317 -2.04 -3.13 -14.61
C ALA A 317 -1.29 -3.74 -13.41
N GLY A 318 -2.03 -4.35 -12.48
CA GLY A 318 -1.51 -5.00 -11.28
C GLY A 318 -1.84 -4.25 -10.00
N PRO A 319 -1.35 -4.73 -8.84
CA PRO A 319 -1.57 -4.07 -7.56
C PRO A 319 -0.82 -2.72 -7.49
N MET A 320 -1.48 -1.72 -6.89
CA MET A 320 -0.89 -0.40 -6.70
C MET A 320 -0.05 -0.38 -5.41
N LEU A 321 1.16 -0.95 -5.50
CA LEU A 321 2.09 -1.13 -4.39
C LEU A 321 3.46 -0.52 -4.74
N ALA A 322 4.06 0.17 -3.76
CA ALA A 322 5.32 0.87 -3.95
C ALA A 322 6.46 -0.08 -4.34
N HIS A 323 6.60 -1.21 -3.63
CA HIS A 323 7.63 -2.22 -3.90
C HIS A 323 7.46 -2.92 -5.26
N LYS A 324 6.20 -3.18 -5.71
CA LYS A 324 5.96 -3.65 -7.08
C LYS A 324 6.45 -2.62 -8.11
N ALA A 325 6.20 -1.34 -7.88
CA ALA A 325 6.66 -0.28 -8.77
C ALA A 325 8.20 -0.13 -8.76
N GLU A 326 8.85 -0.34 -7.61
CA GLU A 326 10.31 -0.34 -7.47
C GLU A 326 10.95 -1.47 -8.28
N ASP A 327 10.44 -2.71 -8.15
CA ASP A 327 10.93 -3.87 -8.90
C ASP A 327 10.70 -3.70 -10.40
N GLU A 328 9.54 -3.20 -10.82
CA GLU A 328 9.28 -2.84 -12.22
C GLU A 328 10.25 -1.75 -12.70
N GLY A 329 10.59 -0.79 -11.84
CA GLY A 329 11.56 0.27 -12.14
C GLY A 329 12.95 -0.28 -12.43
N VAL A 330 13.42 -1.23 -11.61
CA VAL A 330 14.70 -1.92 -11.82
C VAL A 330 14.67 -2.73 -13.12
N ALA A 331 13.66 -3.57 -13.29
CA ALA A 331 13.54 -4.45 -14.46
C ALA A 331 13.40 -3.65 -15.77
N CYS A 332 12.61 -2.57 -15.77
CA CYS A 332 12.45 -1.69 -16.93
C CYS A 332 13.77 -1.01 -17.32
N ALA A 333 14.53 -0.49 -16.36
CA ALA A 333 15.84 0.12 -16.61
C ALA A 333 16.84 -0.90 -17.19
N GLU A 334 16.84 -2.13 -16.68
CA GLU A 334 17.68 -3.23 -17.19
C GLU A 334 17.32 -3.62 -18.62
N ILE A 335 16.01 -3.74 -18.91
CA ILE A 335 15.52 -4.02 -20.28
C ILE A 335 15.93 -2.90 -21.24
N ILE A 336 15.79 -1.63 -20.87
CA ILE A 336 16.22 -0.49 -21.70
C ILE A 336 17.74 -0.53 -21.96
N ALA A 337 18.53 -1.02 -21.00
CA ALA A 337 19.97 -1.22 -21.13
C ALA A 337 20.35 -2.49 -21.93
N GLY A 338 19.39 -3.30 -22.40
CA GLY A 338 19.63 -4.54 -23.14
C GLY A 338 19.92 -5.74 -22.25
N GLN A 339 19.57 -5.69 -20.97
CA GLN A 339 19.68 -6.81 -20.01
C GLN A 339 18.31 -7.50 -19.84
N ALA A 340 18.32 -8.68 -19.21
CA ALA A 340 17.11 -9.42 -18.87
C ALA A 340 16.55 -8.92 -17.53
N GLY A 341 15.60 -7.97 -17.58
CA GLY A 341 14.84 -7.56 -16.39
C GLY A 341 13.69 -8.54 -16.11
N HIS A 342 13.40 -8.82 -14.84
CA HIS A 342 12.35 -9.73 -14.42
C HIS A 342 11.63 -9.26 -13.15
N VAL A 343 10.31 -9.45 -13.11
CA VAL A 343 9.46 -9.28 -11.91
C VAL A 343 8.58 -10.50 -11.75
N ASN A 344 8.62 -11.14 -10.60
CA ASN A 344 7.73 -12.24 -10.27
C ASN A 344 6.45 -11.73 -9.62
N TYR A 345 5.41 -11.55 -10.42
CA TYR A 345 4.12 -11.03 -9.96
C TYR A 345 3.35 -11.99 -9.03
N ASP A 346 3.69 -13.27 -8.99
CA ASP A 346 3.07 -14.23 -8.08
C ASP A 346 3.62 -14.15 -6.64
N VAL A 347 4.72 -13.40 -6.42
CA VAL A 347 5.41 -13.30 -5.13
C VAL A 347 5.47 -11.86 -4.60
N ILE A 348 4.56 -11.00 -5.00
CA ILE A 348 4.46 -9.65 -4.47
C ILE A 348 3.67 -9.66 -3.15
N PRO A 349 4.28 -9.30 -2.00
CA PRO A 349 3.57 -9.31 -0.73
C PRO A 349 2.62 -8.12 -0.60
N GLY A 350 1.47 -8.34 0.05
CA GLY A 350 0.57 -7.30 0.52
C GLY A 350 0.65 -7.16 2.03
N VAL A 351 0.72 -5.92 2.54
CA VAL A 351 0.78 -5.65 4.00
C VAL A 351 -0.19 -4.56 4.40
N VAL A 352 -0.89 -4.76 5.52
CA VAL A 352 -1.70 -3.77 6.24
C VAL A 352 -1.00 -3.49 7.57
N TYR A 353 -0.55 -2.28 7.76
CA TYR A 353 0.35 -1.89 8.88
C TYR A 353 -0.41 -1.43 10.14
N THR A 354 -1.52 -2.04 10.41
CA THR A 354 -2.28 -1.87 11.66
C THR A 354 -1.60 -2.64 12.82
N THR A 355 -2.21 -2.63 14.00
CA THR A 355 -1.80 -3.50 15.10
C THR A 355 -3.04 -4.29 15.58
N PRO A 356 -3.08 -5.62 15.36
CA PRO A 356 -2.09 -6.42 14.64
C PRO A 356 -2.00 -6.07 13.14
N GLU A 357 -0.88 -6.46 12.51
CA GLU A 357 -0.69 -6.35 11.06
C GLU A 357 -1.38 -7.50 10.33
N VAL A 358 -1.63 -7.29 9.04
CA VAL A 358 -2.04 -8.36 8.13
C VAL A 358 -1.06 -8.40 6.97
N SER A 359 -0.55 -9.59 6.63
CA SER A 359 0.30 -9.76 5.46
C SER A 359 -0.07 -11.00 4.67
N SER A 360 0.22 -10.96 3.38
CA SER A 360 -0.03 -12.08 2.47
C SER A 360 0.92 -12.08 1.30
N VAL A 361 1.22 -13.26 0.77
CA VAL A 361 1.91 -13.46 -0.50
C VAL A 361 1.32 -14.67 -1.21
N GLY A 362 1.25 -14.64 -2.54
CA GLY A 362 0.71 -15.72 -3.36
C GLY A 362 -0.82 -15.75 -3.40
N LYS A 363 -1.37 -16.92 -3.61
CA LYS A 363 -2.81 -17.14 -3.85
C LYS A 363 -3.58 -17.29 -2.55
N THR A 364 -4.79 -16.72 -2.51
CA THR A 364 -5.75 -16.96 -1.44
C THR A 364 -6.43 -18.33 -1.59
N GLU A 365 -7.04 -18.80 -0.52
CA GLU A 365 -7.80 -20.05 -0.56
C GLU A 365 -8.97 -20.00 -1.54
N GLU A 366 -9.62 -18.83 -1.64
CA GLU A 366 -10.71 -18.59 -2.58
C GLU A 366 -10.23 -18.64 -4.04
N GLU A 367 -9.08 -18.06 -4.36
CA GLU A 367 -8.50 -18.11 -5.69
C GLU A 367 -8.12 -19.53 -6.10
N LEU A 368 -7.53 -20.32 -5.18
CA LEU A 368 -7.21 -21.73 -5.44
C LEU A 368 -8.47 -22.57 -5.68
N LYS A 369 -9.53 -22.37 -4.89
CA LYS A 369 -10.83 -23.02 -5.08
C LYS A 369 -11.45 -22.66 -6.43
N GLN A 370 -11.43 -21.37 -6.77
CA GLN A 370 -11.96 -20.88 -8.04
C GLN A 370 -11.19 -21.42 -9.25
N ALA A 371 -9.86 -21.55 -9.12
CA ALA A 371 -9.00 -22.12 -10.16
C ALA A 371 -9.02 -23.65 -10.23
N GLY A 372 -9.70 -24.33 -9.29
CA GLY A 372 -9.76 -25.78 -9.21
C GLY A 372 -8.41 -26.43 -8.86
N VAL A 373 -7.51 -25.69 -8.22
CA VAL A 373 -6.19 -26.18 -7.79
C VAL A 373 -6.37 -26.98 -6.50
N ALA A 374 -5.90 -28.23 -6.50
CA ALA A 374 -5.87 -29.06 -5.30
C ALA A 374 -4.75 -28.60 -4.36
N TYR A 375 -5.10 -28.28 -3.13
CA TYR A 375 -4.15 -27.79 -2.12
C TYR A 375 -4.39 -28.44 -0.77
N THR A 376 -3.37 -28.36 0.08
CA THR A 376 -3.43 -28.62 1.52
C THR A 376 -3.18 -27.33 2.27
N SER A 377 -3.74 -27.21 3.48
CA SER A 377 -3.53 -26.02 4.30
C SER A 377 -3.00 -26.38 5.69
N GLY A 378 -2.07 -25.58 6.18
CA GLY A 378 -1.59 -25.61 7.55
C GLY A 378 -1.82 -24.27 8.23
N LYS A 379 -2.18 -24.31 9.52
CA LYS A 379 -2.43 -23.10 10.30
C LYS A 379 -1.85 -23.26 11.70
N PHE A 380 -1.23 -22.17 12.21
CA PHE A 380 -0.71 -22.15 13.57
C PHE A 380 -1.06 -20.82 14.27
N PRO A 381 -1.74 -20.85 15.44
CA PRO A 381 -2.13 -19.65 16.15
C PRO A 381 -1.00 -19.09 17.00
N PHE A 382 -0.90 -17.77 17.13
CA PHE A 382 0.09 -17.13 18.00
C PHE A 382 -0.13 -17.39 19.49
N THR A 383 -1.33 -17.83 19.88
CA THR A 383 -1.60 -18.31 21.25
C THR A 383 -0.73 -19.52 21.65
N ALA A 384 -0.20 -20.27 20.67
CA ALA A 384 0.71 -21.39 20.89
C ALA A 384 2.20 -21.01 20.74
N ASN A 385 2.50 -19.80 20.22
CA ASN A 385 3.88 -19.33 20.04
C ASN A 385 4.48 -18.76 21.33
N GLY A 386 5.64 -19.25 21.74
CA GLY A 386 6.31 -18.86 22.99
C GLY A 386 6.66 -17.37 23.06
N ARG A 387 7.20 -16.79 21.97
CA ARG A 387 7.57 -15.36 21.92
C ARG A 387 6.33 -14.46 22.05
N SER A 388 5.24 -14.84 21.39
CA SER A 388 3.97 -14.10 21.46
C SER A 388 3.37 -14.15 22.87
N LYS A 389 3.48 -15.29 23.58
CA LYS A 389 3.02 -15.42 24.97
C LYS A 389 3.76 -14.48 25.92
N VAL A 390 5.10 -14.46 25.87
CA VAL A 390 5.88 -13.61 26.78
C VAL A 390 5.71 -12.11 26.47
N ASN A 391 5.43 -11.77 25.24
CA ASN A 391 5.14 -10.39 24.83
C ASN A 391 3.64 -10.01 24.98
N GLN A 392 2.78 -10.94 25.38
CA GLN A 392 1.32 -10.75 25.47
C GLN A 392 0.67 -10.26 24.16
N THR A 393 1.19 -10.72 23.01
CA THR A 393 0.76 -10.38 21.66
C THR A 393 0.34 -11.63 20.89
N THR A 394 -0.67 -12.35 21.45
CA THR A 394 -1.07 -13.68 20.99
C THR A 394 -2.20 -13.68 19.98
N ASP A 395 -2.68 -12.51 19.57
CA ASP A 395 -3.75 -12.41 18.58
C ASP A 395 -3.26 -12.84 17.20
N GLY A 396 -4.09 -13.68 16.52
CA GLY A 396 -3.88 -14.07 15.14
C GLY A 396 -3.23 -15.41 14.91
N PHE A 397 -2.81 -15.63 13.67
CA PHE A 397 -2.25 -16.90 13.19
C PHE A 397 -1.45 -16.74 11.91
N VAL A 398 -0.68 -17.77 11.58
CA VAL A 398 -0.09 -18.02 10.26
C VAL A 398 -0.88 -19.11 9.54
N LYS A 399 -1.19 -18.90 8.24
CA LYS A 399 -1.84 -19.88 7.36
C LYS A 399 -0.98 -20.07 6.11
N ILE A 400 -0.68 -21.33 5.77
CA ILE A 400 0.08 -21.73 4.58
C ILE A 400 -0.82 -22.58 3.70
N LEU A 401 -0.79 -22.33 2.40
CA LEU A 401 -1.45 -23.12 1.36
C LEU A 401 -0.36 -23.73 0.48
N ALA A 402 -0.38 -25.05 0.34
CA ALA A 402 0.59 -25.79 -0.45
C ALA A 402 -0.10 -26.67 -1.50
N ASP A 403 0.51 -26.85 -2.66
CA ASP A 403 0.02 -27.74 -3.71
C ASP A 403 -0.06 -29.20 -3.20
N ALA A 404 -1.20 -29.85 -3.39
CA ALA A 404 -1.47 -31.16 -2.81
C ALA A 404 -0.59 -32.30 -3.38
N LYS A 405 0.08 -32.08 -4.53
CA LYS A 405 0.92 -33.09 -5.18
C LYS A 405 2.41 -32.82 -5.00
N THR A 406 2.81 -31.56 -5.12
CA THR A 406 4.22 -31.16 -5.15
C THR A 406 4.69 -30.56 -3.84
N ASP A 407 3.78 -30.26 -2.91
CA ASP A 407 4.02 -29.55 -1.65
C ASP A 407 4.56 -28.12 -1.84
N ARG A 408 4.64 -27.61 -3.09
CA ARG A 408 5.09 -26.23 -3.35
C ARG A 408 4.16 -25.25 -2.64
N VAL A 409 4.73 -24.25 -1.96
CA VAL A 409 3.95 -23.20 -1.31
C VAL A 409 3.28 -22.32 -2.36
N LEU A 410 1.96 -22.20 -2.28
CA LEU A 410 1.11 -21.43 -3.19
C LEU A 410 0.66 -20.09 -2.60
N GLY A 411 0.61 -20.00 -1.28
CA GLY A 411 0.24 -18.77 -0.59
C GLY A 411 0.50 -18.87 0.90
N VAL A 412 0.85 -17.70 1.49
CA VAL A 412 1.03 -17.54 2.93
C VAL A 412 0.31 -16.29 3.39
N HIS A 413 -0.47 -16.42 4.47
CA HIS A 413 -1.31 -15.37 5.00
C HIS A 413 -1.11 -15.29 6.52
N ILE A 414 -0.80 -14.09 7.01
CA ILE A 414 -0.49 -13.86 8.43
C ILE A 414 -1.36 -12.73 8.94
N VAL A 415 -1.97 -12.92 10.10
CA VAL A 415 -2.52 -11.83 10.89
C VAL A 415 -1.91 -11.90 12.28
N GLY A 416 -1.18 -10.85 12.68
CA GLY A 416 -0.46 -10.83 13.95
C GLY A 416 0.55 -9.70 14.05
N ARG A 417 1.23 -9.61 15.19
CA ARG A 417 2.29 -8.63 15.42
C ARG A 417 3.49 -8.92 14.49
N GLU A 418 4.02 -7.89 13.84
CA GLU A 418 5.19 -7.99 12.94
C GLU A 418 4.95 -8.90 11.70
N ALA A 419 3.70 -9.08 11.29
CA ALA A 419 3.37 -9.90 10.13
C ALA A 419 4.02 -9.36 8.83
N GLY A 420 4.18 -8.04 8.71
CA GLY A 420 4.84 -7.39 7.58
C GLY A 420 6.32 -7.75 7.45
N GLU A 421 7.02 -7.96 8.56
CA GLU A 421 8.41 -8.42 8.54
C GLU A 421 8.49 -9.93 8.31
N MET A 422 7.60 -10.70 8.92
CA MET A 422 7.58 -12.18 8.83
C MET A 422 7.29 -12.69 7.42
N ILE A 423 6.48 -12.00 6.62
CA ILE A 423 6.04 -12.47 5.30
C ILE A 423 7.19 -12.65 4.32
N HIS A 424 8.31 -11.95 4.50
CA HIS A 424 9.45 -11.98 3.57
C HIS A 424 10.16 -13.33 3.54
N GLU A 425 10.12 -14.11 4.64
CA GLU A 425 10.59 -15.49 4.65
C GLU A 425 9.82 -16.35 3.64
N ALA A 426 8.49 -16.17 3.61
CA ALA A 426 7.65 -16.85 2.63
C ALA A 426 7.88 -16.35 1.20
N CYS A 427 8.11 -15.04 1.01
CA CYS A 427 8.44 -14.49 -0.31
C CYS A 427 9.72 -15.14 -0.86
N VAL A 428 10.80 -15.19 -0.07
CA VAL A 428 12.06 -15.84 -0.49
C VAL A 428 11.85 -17.31 -0.83
N LEU A 429 11.13 -18.06 0.02
CA LEU A 429 10.83 -19.47 -0.26
C LEU A 429 10.07 -19.65 -1.57
N MET A 430 9.01 -18.83 -1.79
CA MET A 430 8.16 -18.92 -2.98
C MET A 430 8.89 -18.48 -4.25
N GLU A 431 9.77 -17.47 -4.17
CA GLU A 431 10.60 -17.03 -5.30
C GLU A 431 11.47 -18.17 -5.85
N PHE A 432 12.02 -18.99 -4.96
CA PHE A 432 12.81 -20.18 -5.34
C PHE A 432 11.99 -21.46 -5.51
N GLY A 433 10.65 -21.38 -5.46
CA GLY A 433 9.75 -22.51 -5.68
C GLY A 433 9.79 -23.55 -4.58
N GLY A 434 10.11 -23.15 -3.34
CA GLY A 434 10.23 -24.07 -2.21
C GLY A 434 8.91 -24.68 -1.75
N SER A 435 9.01 -25.78 -1.01
CA SER A 435 7.92 -26.56 -0.47
C SER A 435 7.60 -26.21 0.99
N ALA A 436 6.43 -26.61 1.47
CA ALA A 436 6.09 -26.52 2.89
C ALA A 436 7.05 -27.39 3.73
N GLU A 437 7.51 -28.53 3.21
CA GLU A 437 8.51 -29.38 3.88
C GLU A 437 9.87 -28.69 4.03
N ASP A 438 10.33 -27.94 3.01
CA ASP A 438 11.58 -27.15 3.10
C ASP A 438 11.50 -26.14 4.26
N LEU A 439 10.39 -25.44 4.37
CA LEU A 439 10.15 -24.48 5.42
C LEU A 439 10.05 -25.13 6.81
N ALA A 440 9.34 -26.27 6.90
CA ALA A 440 9.20 -27.06 8.12
C ALA A 440 10.53 -27.61 8.64
N ARG A 441 11.50 -27.92 7.76
CA ARG A 441 12.84 -28.42 8.12
C ARG A 441 13.86 -27.33 8.36
N THR A 442 13.60 -26.11 7.91
CA THR A 442 14.48 -24.98 8.15
C THR A 442 14.58 -24.70 9.66
N CYS A 443 15.80 -24.51 10.18
CA CYS A 443 16.01 -24.15 11.57
C CYS A 443 15.58 -22.69 11.80
N HIS A 444 14.68 -22.46 12.76
CA HIS A 444 14.26 -21.13 13.17
C HIS A 444 14.87 -20.78 14.52
N ALA A 445 15.25 -19.52 14.68
CA ALA A 445 15.77 -19.05 15.95
C ALA A 445 14.70 -19.08 17.06
N HIS A 446 15.09 -19.52 18.26
CA HIS A 446 14.22 -19.58 19.42
C HIS A 446 14.65 -18.54 20.49
N PRO A 447 13.72 -17.76 21.08
CA PRO A 447 12.29 -17.68 20.76
C PRO A 447 12.00 -16.57 19.73
N THR A 448 11.26 -16.87 18.68
CA THR A 448 10.84 -15.91 17.66
C THR A 448 9.38 -16.11 17.27
N ARG A 449 8.77 -15.11 16.59
CA ARG A 449 7.44 -15.27 15.97
C ARG A 449 7.52 -16.10 14.70
N SER A 450 8.64 -16.08 13.97
CA SER A 450 8.86 -16.88 12.75
C SER A 450 8.72 -18.38 13.00
N GLU A 451 8.91 -18.87 14.26
CA GLU A 451 8.59 -20.27 14.59
C GLU A 451 7.12 -20.62 14.31
N ALA A 452 6.21 -19.64 14.30
CA ALA A 452 4.81 -19.87 13.91
C ALA A 452 4.67 -20.20 12.41
N ILE A 453 5.56 -19.69 11.55
CA ILE A 453 5.61 -20.03 10.12
C ILE A 453 6.05 -21.50 9.97
N LYS A 454 7.11 -21.89 10.67
CA LYS A 454 7.56 -23.29 10.71
C LYS A 454 6.47 -24.25 11.18
N GLU A 455 5.79 -23.91 12.26
CA GLU A 455 4.70 -24.73 12.81
C GLU A 455 3.50 -24.81 11.85
N ALA A 456 3.17 -23.72 11.16
CA ALA A 456 2.14 -23.72 10.12
C ALA A 456 2.55 -24.59 8.92
N ALA A 457 3.84 -24.61 8.54
CA ALA A 457 4.38 -25.51 7.53
C ALA A 457 4.30 -26.99 7.97
N LEU A 458 4.67 -27.29 9.22
CA LEU A 458 4.47 -28.61 9.81
C LEU A 458 3.00 -29.02 9.81
N ALA A 459 2.08 -28.07 10.06
CA ALA A 459 0.64 -28.30 10.10
C ALA A 459 0.08 -28.68 8.70
N VAL A 460 0.70 -28.24 7.59
CA VAL A 460 0.35 -28.70 6.22
C VAL A 460 0.41 -30.23 6.17
N GLY A 461 1.45 -30.83 6.74
CA GLY A 461 1.62 -32.29 6.87
C GLY A 461 0.96 -32.89 8.13
N LYS A 462 0.12 -32.14 8.86
CA LYS A 462 -0.50 -32.57 10.12
C LYS A 462 0.51 -32.97 11.21
N ARG A 463 1.65 -32.27 11.27
CA ARG A 463 2.80 -32.57 12.15
C ARG A 463 3.16 -31.40 13.08
N ALA A 464 2.30 -30.40 13.23
CA ALA A 464 2.55 -29.34 14.19
C ALA A 464 2.89 -29.90 15.58
N ILE A 465 3.91 -29.35 16.23
CA ILE A 465 4.44 -29.91 17.49
C ILE A 465 3.82 -29.23 18.70
N HIS A 466 3.63 -27.92 18.62
CA HIS A 466 3.24 -27.09 19.75
C HIS A 466 1.74 -26.75 19.79
N MET A 467 0.92 -27.48 19.01
CA MET A 467 -0.53 -27.25 18.91
C MET A 467 -1.29 -28.56 19.15
#